data_180a20216263837b041200274ea0cd25
#
_entry.id   180a20216263837b041200274ea0cd25
#
_cell.length_a   1.000
_cell.length_b   1.000
_cell.length_c   1.000
_cell.angle_alpha   90.00
_cell.angle_beta   90.00
_cell.angle_gamma   90.00
#
_symmetry.space_group_name_H-M   'P 1'
#
loop_
_entity.id
_entity.type
_entity.pdbx_description
1 polymer ?
#
loop_
_entity_poly.entity_id
_entity_poly.type
_entity_poly.pdbx_seq_one_letter_code
_entity_poly.pdbx_strand_id
1 'polypeptide(L)'
;MYHLLIHLCKFLYLYHDLIHLYGYICRKFLAVLFNMKILHLSDTHGMHRRLRNLPEADVVVHSGDFCMVGTESEALDFLNWFCDLPYSHKIFICGNHDEALYGASLSGLDENVCYLCNSSVIINGVKFYGVSMFMSDSFSGRQEDFYNEVPADVDVLVTHAPPHKVLDFDGGFHYGSEVLLHRVTRIAPRAHLFGHIHSQHGTLTQDNTIFSNAAIMNESYDLLNSPNIIEI
;
A
#
# COMPACT_ATOMS: atom_id res chain seq x y z
N MET A 1 -25.79 -28.85 32.73
CA MET A 1 -24.38 -28.79 32.25
C MET A 1 -24.27 -28.13 30.88
N TYR A 2 -25.07 -28.49 29.86
CA TYR A 2 -25.03 -27.86 28.52
C TYR A 2 -25.37 -26.35 28.48
N HIS A 3 -26.33 -25.89 29.28
CA HIS A 3 -26.71 -24.47 29.33
C HIS A 3 -25.59 -23.58 29.88
N LEU A 4 -24.81 -24.07 30.85
CA LEU A 4 -23.69 -23.35 31.44
C LEU A 4 -22.51 -23.17 30.45
N LEU A 5 -22.24 -24.22 29.65
CA LEU A 5 -21.21 -24.18 28.60
C LEU A 5 -21.54 -23.16 27.49
N ILE A 6 -22.82 -23.09 27.06
CA ILE A 6 -23.28 -22.14 26.03
C ILE A 6 -23.14 -20.70 26.55
N HIS A 7 -23.47 -20.43 27.82
CA HIS A 7 -23.30 -19.12 28.42
C HIS A 7 -21.82 -18.76 28.57
N LEU A 8 -20.96 -19.71 28.93
CA LEU A 8 -19.51 -19.49 29.03
C LEU A 8 -18.87 -19.20 27.66
N CYS A 9 -19.25 -19.95 26.61
CA CYS A 9 -18.82 -19.68 25.24
C CYS A 9 -19.27 -18.32 24.73
N LYS A 10 -20.51 -17.91 24.98
CA LYS A 10 -21.00 -16.56 24.61
C LYS A 10 -20.27 -15.46 25.37
N PHE A 11 -19.96 -15.67 26.66
CA PHE A 11 -19.21 -14.71 27.48
C PHE A 11 -17.76 -14.59 27.00
N LEU A 12 -17.10 -15.67 26.65
CA LEU A 12 -15.75 -15.67 26.07
C LEU A 12 -15.72 -15.00 24.70
N TYR A 13 -16.75 -15.21 23.88
CA TYR A 13 -16.88 -14.54 22.56
C TYR A 13 -17.05 -13.02 22.72
N LEU A 14 -17.95 -12.59 23.61
CA LEU A 14 -18.14 -11.16 23.93
C LEU A 14 -16.88 -10.53 24.52
N TYR A 15 -16.13 -11.26 25.35
CA TYR A 15 -14.88 -10.78 25.94
C TYR A 15 -13.77 -10.64 24.89
N HIS A 16 -13.69 -11.56 23.97
CA HIS A 16 -12.78 -11.51 22.82
C HIS A 16 -13.08 -10.30 21.93
N ASP A 17 -14.33 -10.08 21.58
CA ASP A 17 -14.75 -8.92 20.77
C ASP A 17 -14.48 -7.58 21.49
N LEU A 18 -14.66 -7.55 22.82
CA LEU A 18 -14.37 -6.36 23.64
C LEU A 18 -12.86 -6.04 23.66
N ILE A 19 -12.01 -7.05 23.75
CA ILE A 19 -10.54 -6.87 23.71
C ILE A 19 -10.10 -6.37 22.33
N HIS A 20 -10.68 -6.92 21.26
CA HIS A 20 -10.41 -6.44 19.89
C HIS A 20 -10.88 -5.02 19.68
N LEU A 21 -12.08 -4.67 20.16
CA LEU A 21 -12.63 -3.31 20.10
C LEU A 21 -11.78 -2.32 20.92
N TYR A 22 -11.37 -2.71 22.14
CA TYR A 22 -10.50 -1.88 22.98
C TYR A 22 -9.13 -1.67 22.33
N GLY A 23 -8.51 -2.72 21.79
CA GLY A 23 -7.26 -2.64 21.05
C GLY A 23 -7.37 -1.75 19.79
N TYR A 24 -8.50 -1.81 19.09
CA TYR A 24 -8.81 -0.94 17.95
C TYR A 24 -8.94 0.52 18.38
N ILE A 25 -9.71 0.80 19.44
CA ILE A 25 -9.92 2.16 19.97
C ILE A 25 -8.60 2.74 20.47
N CYS A 26 -7.79 1.97 21.21
CA CYS A 26 -6.47 2.43 21.67
C CYS A 26 -5.54 2.74 20.51
N ARG A 27 -5.52 1.90 19.45
CA ARG A 27 -4.73 2.14 18.23
C ARG A 27 -5.17 3.43 17.54
N LYS A 28 -6.48 3.62 17.31
CA LYS A 28 -7.01 4.84 16.68
C LYS A 28 -6.70 6.08 17.52
N PHE A 29 -6.77 5.99 18.86
CA PHE A 29 -6.43 7.09 19.75
C PHE A 29 -4.93 7.45 19.70
N LEU A 30 -4.05 6.44 19.69
CA LEU A 30 -2.60 6.64 19.53
C LEU A 30 -2.27 7.21 18.14
N ALA A 31 -2.90 6.71 17.08
CA ALA A 31 -2.70 7.23 15.71
C ALA A 31 -3.14 8.69 15.54
N VAL A 32 -4.12 9.16 16.33
CA VAL A 32 -4.53 10.58 16.35
C VAL A 32 -3.53 11.47 17.11
N LEU A 33 -2.76 10.90 18.05
CA LEU A 33 -1.77 11.65 18.83
C LEU A 33 -0.41 11.82 18.11
N PHE A 34 -0.15 11.04 17.08
CA PHE A 34 1.08 11.07 16.30
C PHE A 34 0.74 11.37 14.84
N ASN A 35 1.09 12.56 14.38
CA ASN A 35 1.07 12.90 12.97
C ASN A 35 2.19 12.12 12.26
N MET A 36 1.84 11.14 11.43
CA MET A 36 2.82 10.33 10.68
C MET A 36 3.01 10.94 9.29
N LYS A 37 4.26 11.21 8.96
CA LYS A 37 4.66 11.71 7.65
C LYS A 37 5.15 10.55 6.77
N ILE A 38 4.50 10.35 5.64
CA ILE A 38 4.79 9.29 4.67
C ILE A 38 5.34 9.93 3.40
N LEU A 39 6.53 9.49 2.96
CA LEU A 39 7.04 9.75 1.63
C LEU A 39 6.53 8.65 0.69
N HIS A 40 5.74 9.02 -0.29
CA HIS A 40 5.15 8.08 -1.24
C HIS A 40 5.80 8.20 -2.62
N LEU A 41 6.26 7.05 -3.14
CA LEU A 41 6.92 6.84 -4.43
C LEU A 41 6.18 5.73 -5.19
N SER A 42 6.17 5.79 -6.52
CA SER A 42 5.70 4.72 -7.41
C SER A 42 6.33 4.86 -8.79
N ASP A 43 6.30 3.80 -9.57
CA ASP A 43 6.62 3.81 -11.01
C ASP A 43 7.99 4.44 -11.31
N THR A 44 9.02 3.92 -10.66
CA THR A 44 10.40 4.40 -10.84
C THR A 44 11.13 3.70 -11.99
N HIS A 45 10.63 2.55 -12.48
CA HIS A 45 11.09 1.82 -13.67
C HIS A 45 12.63 1.81 -13.86
N GLY A 46 13.34 1.39 -12.80
CA GLY A 46 14.81 1.31 -12.79
C GLY A 46 15.54 2.64 -12.64
N MET A 47 14.81 3.79 -12.57
CA MET A 47 15.44 5.11 -12.44
C MET A 47 15.52 5.61 -10.99
N HIS A 48 15.17 4.77 -10.00
CA HIS A 48 15.17 5.10 -8.57
C HIS A 48 16.50 5.72 -8.09
N ARG A 49 17.65 5.30 -8.61
CA ARG A 49 18.98 5.88 -8.26
C ARG A 49 19.18 7.31 -8.75
N ARG A 50 18.31 7.83 -9.62
CA ARG A 50 18.34 9.23 -10.05
C ARG A 50 17.60 10.17 -9.09
N LEU A 51 16.77 9.62 -8.21
CA LEU A 51 16.09 10.41 -7.20
C LEU A 51 17.12 10.96 -6.20
N ARG A 52 17.14 12.27 -6.04
CA ARG A 52 18.08 12.98 -5.17
C ARG A 52 17.31 13.83 -4.17
N ASN A 53 17.90 14.03 -2.99
CA ASN A 53 17.34 14.93 -1.97
C ASN A 53 15.88 14.60 -1.62
N LEU A 54 15.61 13.31 -1.41
CA LEU A 54 14.29 12.86 -0.98
C LEU A 54 13.92 13.52 0.36
N PRO A 55 12.69 14.05 0.52
CA PRO A 55 12.25 14.70 1.74
C PRO A 55 12.30 13.78 2.98
N GLU A 56 12.49 14.36 4.15
CA GLU A 56 12.38 13.64 5.42
C GLU A 56 10.95 13.15 5.66
N ALA A 57 10.83 11.91 6.15
CA ALA A 57 9.57 11.28 6.52
C ALA A 57 9.81 10.18 7.56
N ASP A 58 8.74 9.77 8.28
CA ASP A 58 8.78 8.65 9.23
C ASP A 58 8.80 7.31 8.50
N VAL A 59 8.09 7.24 7.38
CA VAL A 59 7.94 6.05 6.54
C VAL A 59 8.12 6.42 5.08
N VAL A 60 8.90 5.64 4.33
CA VAL A 60 8.89 5.68 2.87
C VAL A 60 8.08 4.49 2.33
N VAL A 61 7.18 4.75 1.39
CA VAL A 61 6.36 3.73 0.72
C VAL A 61 6.61 3.78 -0.77
N HIS A 62 6.90 2.63 -1.39
CA HIS A 62 6.95 2.46 -2.84
C HIS A 62 5.81 1.55 -3.29
N SER A 63 4.87 2.08 -4.08
CA SER A 63 3.66 1.36 -4.47
C SER A 63 3.75 0.61 -5.81
N GLY A 64 4.95 0.10 -6.13
CA GLY A 64 5.15 -0.82 -7.25
C GLY A 64 5.76 -0.19 -8.51
N ASP A 65 6.04 -1.04 -9.48
CA ASP A 65 6.72 -0.71 -10.76
C ASP A 65 8.10 -0.07 -10.54
N PHE A 66 8.92 -0.73 -9.71
CA PHE A 66 10.31 -0.34 -9.55
C PHE A 66 11.22 -0.93 -10.64
N CYS A 67 10.83 -2.02 -11.30
CA CYS A 67 11.50 -2.59 -12.47
C CYS A 67 10.98 -1.97 -13.77
N MET A 68 11.80 -2.03 -14.84
CA MET A 68 11.38 -1.68 -16.19
C MET A 68 10.80 -2.90 -16.92
N VAL A 69 11.48 -4.04 -16.87
CA VAL A 69 11.09 -5.27 -17.56
C VAL A 69 10.93 -6.48 -16.63
N GLY A 70 11.09 -6.29 -15.32
CA GLY A 70 10.81 -7.31 -14.32
C GLY A 70 11.88 -8.38 -14.17
N THR A 71 13.15 -8.05 -14.43
CA THR A 71 14.25 -8.99 -14.22
C THR A 71 14.68 -9.06 -12.74
N GLU A 72 15.23 -10.21 -12.34
CA GLU A 72 15.82 -10.38 -11.01
C GLU A 72 16.91 -9.34 -10.71
N SER A 73 17.73 -9.00 -11.72
CA SER A 73 18.78 -7.99 -11.58
C SER A 73 18.22 -6.60 -11.28
N GLU A 74 17.10 -6.20 -11.91
CA GLU A 74 16.44 -4.92 -11.62
C GLU A 74 15.82 -4.92 -10.23
N ALA A 75 15.20 -6.04 -9.83
CA ALA A 75 14.63 -6.18 -8.49
C ALA A 75 15.73 -6.09 -7.42
N LEU A 76 16.87 -6.74 -7.60
CA LEU A 76 18.01 -6.66 -6.68
C LEU A 76 18.61 -5.25 -6.64
N ASP A 77 18.71 -4.55 -7.77
CA ASP A 77 19.19 -3.17 -7.81
C ASP A 77 18.27 -2.22 -7.03
N PHE A 78 16.95 -2.38 -7.17
CA PHE A 78 15.97 -1.65 -6.39
C PHE A 78 16.08 -1.97 -4.89
N LEU A 79 16.10 -3.25 -4.53
CA LEU A 79 16.16 -3.66 -3.12
C LEU A 79 17.40 -3.11 -2.43
N ASN A 80 18.58 -3.17 -3.07
CA ASN A 80 19.80 -2.58 -2.54
C ASN A 80 19.66 -1.07 -2.32
N TRP A 81 19.14 -0.34 -3.31
CA TRP A 81 18.91 1.10 -3.18
C TRP A 81 17.88 1.42 -2.10
N PHE A 82 16.78 0.68 -2.04
CA PHE A 82 15.68 0.95 -1.10
C PHE A 82 16.09 0.66 0.35
N CYS A 83 16.85 -0.42 0.59
CA CYS A 83 17.43 -0.74 1.90
C CYS A 83 18.40 0.35 2.38
N ASP A 84 19.19 0.95 1.47
CA ASP A 84 20.16 2.00 1.80
C ASP A 84 19.52 3.37 2.11
N LEU A 85 18.22 3.56 1.85
CA LEU A 85 17.54 4.82 2.13
C LEU A 85 17.49 5.11 3.64
N PRO A 86 17.71 6.38 4.08
CA PRO A 86 17.86 6.76 5.49
C PRO A 86 16.51 6.94 6.21
N TYR A 87 15.52 6.07 5.96
CA TYR A 87 14.22 6.13 6.62
C TYR A 87 14.11 5.07 7.70
N SER A 88 13.43 5.43 8.81
CA SER A 88 13.21 4.52 9.94
C SER A 88 12.37 3.31 9.56
N HIS A 89 11.42 3.49 8.66
CA HIS A 89 10.56 2.43 8.15
C HIS A 89 10.42 2.54 6.63
N LYS A 90 10.45 1.40 5.96
CA LYS A 90 10.41 1.27 4.51
C LYS A 90 9.41 0.21 4.12
N ILE A 91 8.45 0.55 3.29
CA ILE A 91 7.40 -0.37 2.81
C ILE A 91 7.43 -0.38 1.29
N PHE A 92 7.32 -1.55 0.69
CA PHE A 92 7.10 -1.64 -0.75
C PHE A 92 6.15 -2.78 -1.09
N ILE A 93 5.49 -2.64 -2.23
CA ILE A 93 4.70 -3.66 -2.91
C ILE A 93 5.24 -3.82 -4.33
N CYS A 94 4.83 -4.88 -5.03
CA CYS A 94 5.09 -5.03 -6.45
C CYS A 94 3.96 -4.42 -7.29
N GLY A 95 4.34 -3.88 -8.45
CA GLY A 95 3.47 -3.55 -9.56
C GLY A 95 3.60 -4.58 -10.69
N ASN A 96 2.92 -4.33 -11.80
CA ASN A 96 2.87 -5.28 -12.93
C ASN A 96 4.19 -5.41 -13.71
N HIS A 97 5.16 -4.52 -13.49
CA HIS A 97 6.51 -4.64 -14.03
C HIS A 97 7.48 -5.39 -13.11
N ASP A 98 7.06 -5.82 -11.92
CA ASP A 98 7.94 -6.43 -10.92
C ASP A 98 7.82 -7.97 -10.87
N GLU A 99 7.63 -8.60 -12.04
CA GLU A 99 7.30 -10.02 -12.20
C GLU A 99 8.35 -10.98 -11.61
N ALA A 100 9.62 -10.56 -11.47
CA ALA A 100 10.65 -11.35 -10.81
C ALA A 100 10.31 -11.70 -9.35
N LEU A 101 9.44 -10.95 -8.70
CA LEU A 101 9.01 -11.20 -7.32
C LEU A 101 7.66 -11.93 -7.22
N TYR A 102 7.07 -12.37 -8.33
CA TYR A 102 5.84 -13.15 -8.31
C TYR A 102 6.01 -14.45 -7.53
N GLY A 103 5.22 -14.61 -6.46
CA GLY A 103 5.33 -15.77 -5.57
C GLY A 103 6.61 -15.86 -4.75
N ALA A 104 7.47 -14.83 -4.79
CA ALA A 104 8.73 -14.83 -4.05
C ALA A 104 8.50 -14.68 -2.53
N SER A 105 9.35 -15.38 -1.78
CA SER A 105 9.53 -15.16 -0.34
C SER A 105 10.87 -14.49 -0.13
N LEU A 106 10.85 -13.22 0.25
CA LEU A 106 12.06 -12.44 0.50
C LEU A 106 12.61 -12.73 1.89
N SER A 107 13.90 -13.02 1.97
CA SER A 107 14.62 -13.22 3.23
C SER A 107 15.88 -12.35 3.25
N GLY A 108 16.32 -11.95 4.47
CA GLY A 108 17.53 -11.13 4.61
C GLY A 108 17.33 -9.63 4.38
N LEU A 109 16.08 -9.17 4.29
CA LEU A 109 15.78 -7.74 4.37
C LEU A 109 16.08 -7.23 5.81
N ASP A 110 16.49 -5.96 5.90
CA ASP A 110 16.63 -5.29 7.18
C ASP A 110 15.29 -5.26 7.94
N GLU A 111 15.32 -5.29 9.26
CA GLU A 111 14.11 -5.34 10.12
C GLU A 111 13.14 -4.17 9.89
N ASN A 112 13.63 -3.05 9.35
CA ASN A 112 12.84 -1.86 9.04
C ASN A 112 12.33 -1.83 7.60
N VAL A 113 12.53 -2.89 6.80
CA VAL A 113 12.07 -3.01 5.40
C VAL A 113 10.99 -4.07 5.31
N CYS A 114 9.82 -3.69 4.86
CA CYS A 114 8.64 -4.56 4.75
C CYS A 114 8.20 -4.68 3.28
N TYR A 115 8.29 -5.88 2.72
CA TYR A 115 7.59 -6.25 1.49
C TYR A 115 6.17 -6.69 1.83
N LEU A 116 5.17 -6.03 1.26
CA LEU A 116 3.78 -6.38 1.48
C LEU A 116 3.17 -6.98 0.20
N CYS A 117 2.77 -8.23 0.30
CA CYS A 117 2.02 -8.93 -0.74
C CYS A 117 0.80 -9.58 -0.08
N ASN A 118 -0.37 -8.97 -0.25
CA ASN A 118 -1.63 -9.34 0.44
C ASN A 118 -1.43 -9.49 1.96
N SER A 119 -0.69 -8.57 2.55
CA SER A 119 -0.24 -8.66 3.94
C SER A 119 -0.17 -7.28 4.60
N SER A 120 0.01 -7.26 5.91
CA SER A 120 0.03 -6.01 6.69
C SER A 120 1.22 -5.90 7.62
N VAL A 121 1.58 -4.65 7.95
CA VAL A 121 2.51 -4.29 9.02
C VAL A 121 1.89 -3.17 9.86
N ILE A 122 2.23 -3.13 11.16
CA ILE A 122 1.84 -2.03 12.05
C ILE A 122 3.10 -1.25 12.42
N ILE A 123 3.09 0.05 12.11
CA ILE A 123 4.19 0.98 12.41
C ILE A 123 3.61 2.11 13.27
N ASN A 124 4.12 2.27 14.49
CA ASN A 124 3.67 3.31 15.43
C ASN A 124 2.13 3.35 15.62
N GLY A 125 1.49 2.18 15.64
CA GLY A 125 0.05 2.03 15.80
C GLY A 125 -0.78 2.21 14.51
N VAL A 126 -0.16 2.59 13.39
CA VAL A 126 -0.79 2.70 12.06
C VAL A 126 -0.65 1.38 11.32
N LYS A 127 -1.76 0.81 10.87
CA LYS A 127 -1.80 -0.44 10.10
C LYS A 127 -1.76 -0.15 8.61
N PHE A 128 -0.65 -0.56 7.98
CA PHE A 128 -0.49 -0.60 6.53
C PHE A 128 -0.90 -1.98 6.01
N TYR A 129 -1.62 -2.01 4.90
CA TYR A 129 -1.93 -3.24 4.16
C TYR A 129 -1.53 -3.05 2.71
N GLY A 130 -0.73 -3.96 2.15
CA GLY A 130 -0.25 -3.92 0.77
C GLY A 130 -0.87 -5.03 -0.07
N VAL A 131 -1.37 -4.66 -1.26
CA VAL A 131 -1.80 -5.59 -2.30
C VAL A 131 -0.89 -5.39 -3.50
N SER A 132 0.02 -6.34 -3.73
CA SER A 132 0.85 -6.36 -4.93
C SER A 132 0.00 -6.66 -6.17
N MET A 133 0.43 -6.17 -7.33
CA MET A 133 -0.19 -6.43 -8.62
C MET A 133 0.77 -7.20 -9.51
N PHE A 134 0.31 -8.30 -10.08
CA PHE A 134 1.03 -9.08 -11.08
C PHE A 134 0.14 -9.32 -12.30
N MET A 135 0.74 -9.37 -13.48
CA MET A 135 0.00 -9.52 -14.74
C MET A 135 -0.86 -10.79 -14.77
N SER A 136 -0.32 -11.91 -14.26
CA SER A 136 -1.03 -13.18 -14.22
C SER A 136 -2.28 -13.14 -13.32
N ASP A 137 -2.21 -12.46 -12.18
CA ASP A 137 -3.34 -12.29 -11.27
C ASP A 137 -4.39 -11.36 -11.85
N SER A 138 -3.96 -10.29 -12.54
CA SER A 138 -4.86 -9.36 -13.24
C SER A 138 -5.63 -10.07 -14.37
N PHE A 139 -4.94 -10.85 -15.22
CA PHE A 139 -5.58 -11.57 -16.32
C PHE A 139 -6.50 -12.70 -15.87
N SER A 140 -6.20 -13.35 -14.76
CA SER A 140 -7.06 -14.41 -14.19
C SER A 140 -8.25 -13.91 -13.38
N GLY A 141 -8.30 -12.61 -13.07
CA GLY A 141 -9.29 -12.00 -12.18
C GLY A 141 -8.99 -12.15 -10.69
N ARG A 142 -7.92 -12.84 -10.29
CA ARG A 142 -7.52 -13.01 -8.88
C ARG A 142 -7.18 -11.69 -8.18
N GLN A 143 -6.73 -10.69 -8.96
CA GLN A 143 -6.44 -9.38 -8.42
C GLN A 143 -7.66 -8.75 -7.73
N GLU A 144 -8.85 -8.94 -8.30
CA GLU A 144 -10.11 -8.44 -7.72
C GLU A 144 -10.49 -9.18 -6.43
N ASP A 145 -10.17 -10.48 -6.33
CA ASP A 145 -10.35 -11.25 -5.10
C ASP A 145 -9.48 -10.69 -3.96
N PHE A 146 -8.22 -10.36 -4.23
CA PHE A 146 -7.32 -9.76 -3.26
C PHE A 146 -7.81 -8.39 -2.77
N TYR A 147 -8.42 -7.58 -3.64
CA TYR A 147 -9.03 -6.31 -3.21
C TYR A 147 -10.22 -6.55 -2.27
N ASN A 148 -11.05 -7.56 -2.54
CA ASN A 148 -12.16 -7.92 -1.66
C ASN A 148 -11.70 -8.41 -0.28
N GLU A 149 -10.54 -9.04 -0.20
CA GLU A 149 -9.97 -9.62 1.03
C GLU A 149 -9.26 -8.58 1.93
N VAL A 150 -9.02 -7.34 1.47
CA VAL A 150 -8.41 -6.29 2.30
C VAL A 150 -9.16 -6.16 3.63
N PRO A 151 -8.49 -6.23 4.80
CA PRO A 151 -9.14 -6.14 6.10
C PRO A 151 -9.86 -4.80 6.33
N ALA A 152 -10.87 -4.79 7.21
CA ALA A 152 -11.65 -3.58 7.49
C ALA A 152 -10.93 -2.58 8.42
N ASP A 153 -9.89 -3.03 9.13
CA ASP A 153 -9.16 -2.25 10.15
C ASP A 153 -7.86 -1.63 9.63
N VAL A 154 -7.78 -1.40 8.31
CA VAL A 154 -6.62 -0.79 7.64
C VAL A 154 -6.64 0.73 7.80
N ASP A 155 -5.51 1.31 8.19
CA ASP A 155 -5.33 2.77 8.24
C ASP A 155 -4.74 3.33 6.95
N VAL A 156 -3.78 2.62 6.34
CA VAL A 156 -3.16 2.98 5.06
C VAL A 156 -3.20 1.77 4.13
N LEU A 157 -3.94 1.91 3.04
CA LEU A 157 -3.96 0.90 1.97
C LEU A 157 -2.91 1.26 0.91
N VAL A 158 -2.15 0.27 0.48
CA VAL A 158 -1.16 0.40 -0.61
C VAL A 158 -1.54 -0.60 -1.70
N THR A 159 -1.85 -0.11 -2.90
CA THR A 159 -2.09 -0.91 -4.10
C THR A 159 -1.24 -0.36 -5.24
N HIS A 160 -1.00 -1.13 -6.30
CA HIS A 160 -0.35 -0.55 -7.47
C HIS A 160 -1.37 0.16 -8.36
N ALA A 161 -2.46 -0.51 -8.72
CA ALA A 161 -3.52 0.10 -9.52
C ALA A 161 -4.41 1.05 -8.68
N PRO A 162 -4.98 2.11 -9.31
CA PRO A 162 -5.92 3.02 -8.69
C PRO A 162 -7.32 2.40 -8.52
N PRO A 163 -8.17 2.94 -7.63
CA PRO A 163 -9.60 2.67 -7.64
C PRO A 163 -10.30 3.44 -8.78
N HIS A 164 -11.41 2.92 -9.28
CA HIS A 164 -12.14 3.51 -10.39
C HIS A 164 -12.55 4.97 -10.15
N LYS A 165 -12.33 5.84 -11.12
CA LYS A 165 -12.59 7.30 -11.10
C LYS A 165 -11.80 8.08 -10.04
N VAL A 166 -10.70 7.55 -9.55
CA VAL A 166 -9.82 8.25 -8.62
C VAL A 166 -8.40 8.25 -9.16
N LEU A 167 -7.98 9.36 -9.78
CA LEU A 167 -6.66 9.51 -10.39
C LEU A 167 -6.29 8.34 -11.33
N ASP A 168 -7.24 7.93 -12.17
CA ASP A 168 -7.19 6.74 -13.02
C ASP A 168 -7.50 6.99 -14.49
N PHE A 169 -7.73 8.26 -14.88
CA PHE A 169 -8.20 8.61 -16.22
C PHE A 169 -7.00 8.83 -17.15
N ASP A 170 -6.96 8.08 -18.26
CA ASP A 170 -5.96 8.24 -19.29
C ASP A 170 -6.53 7.93 -20.67
N GLY A 171 -6.09 8.64 -21.72
CA GLY A 171 -6.48 8.35 -23.10
C GLY A 171 -8.00 8.30 -23.36
N GLY A 172 -8.85 8.90 -22.52
CA GLY A 172 -10.32 8.86 -22.65
C GLY A 172 -11.01 7.76 -21.85
N PHE A 173 -10.27 6.96 -21.07
CA PHE A 173 -10.77 5.83 -20.31
C PHE A 173 -10.39 5.91 -18.83
N HIS A 174 -11.19 5.27 -17.99
CA HIS A 174 -10.88 4.99 -16.58
C HIS A 174 -10.31 3.58 -16.48
N TYR A 175 -9.11 3.46 -15.91
CA TYR A 175 -8.37 2.19 -15.78
C TYR A 175 -8.46 1.57 -14.39
N GLY A 176 -9.00 2.31 -13.42
CA GLY A 176 -9.11 1.85 -12.04
C GLY A 176 -10.14 0.74 -11.82
N SER A 177 -9.94 -0.04 -10.77
CA SER A 177 -10.82 -1.15 -10.39
C SER A 177 -12.07 -0.65 -9.65
N GLU A 178 -13.27 -1.07 -10.11
CA GLU A 178 -14.54 -0.83 -9.42
C GLU A 178 -14.63 -1.61 -8.10
N VAL A 179 -14.10 -2.83 -8.05
CA VAL A 179 -14.06 -3.64 -6.84
C VAL A 179 -13.19 -2.97 -5.78
N LEU A 180 -12.02 -2.45 -6.19
CA LEU A 180 -11.14 -1.70 -5.29
C LEU A 180 -11.81 -0.43 -4.77
N LEU A 181 -12.49 0.36 -5.64
CA LEU A 181 -13.26 1.52 -5.21
C LEU A 181 -14.31 1.15 -4.16
N HIS A 182 -15.09 0.09 -4.42
CA HIS A 182 -16.12 -0.36 -3.49
C HIS A 182 -15.51 -0.79 -2.14
N ARG A 183 -14.36 -1.48 -2.19
CA ARG A 183 -13.65 -1.90 -0.96
C ARG A 183 -13.12 -0.69 -0.18
N VAL A 184 -12.43 0.24 -0.83
CA VAL A 184 -11.90 1.46 -0.21
C VAL A 184 -13.01 2.31 0.42
N THR A 185 -14.11 2.50 -0.30
CA THR A 185 -15.28 3.23 0.24
C THR A 185 -15.83 2.57 1.51
N ARG A 186 -15.84 1.25 1.56
CA ARG A 186 -16.36 0.51 2.72
C ARG A 186 -15.45 0.55 3.93
N ILE A 187 -14.11 0.47 3.74
CA ILE A 187 -13.14 0.47 4.83
C ILE A 187 -12.75 1.87 5.27
N ALA A 188 -12.88 2.87 4.38
CA ALA A 188 -12.54 4.27 4.59
C ALA A 188 -11.17 4.45 5.28
N PRO A 189 -10.05 4.04 4.63
CA PRO A 189 -8.72 4.21 5.20
C PRO A 189 -8.38 5.70 5.31
N ARG A 190 -7.44 6.06 6.16
CA ARG A 190 -6.91 7.44 6.25
C ARG A 190 -6.19 7.84 4.96
N ALA A 191 -5.45 6.89 4.36
CA ALA A 191 -4.79 7.09 3.06
C ALA A 191 -4.86 5.84 2.19
N HIS A 192 -4.95 6.05 0.87
CA HIS A 192 -4.80 5.03 -0.15
C HIS A 192 -3.70 5.47 -1.12
N LEU A 193 -2.61 4.72 -1.17
CA LEU A 193 -1.38 5.01 -1.91
C LEU A 193 -1.28 4.07 -3.11
N PHE A 194 -1.07 4.63 -4.32
CA PHE A 194 -0.99 3.85 -5.57
C PHE A 194 -0.19 4.60 -6.65
N GLY A 195 -0.06 4.01 -7.84
CA GLY A 195 0.62 4.58 -9.00
C GLY A 195 -0.04 4.16 -10.30
N HIS A 196 0.72 3.49 -11.18
CA HIS A 196 0.29 2.83 -12.42
C HIS A 196 -0.17 3.78 -13.53
N ILE A 197 -1.02 4.77 -13.25
CA ILE A 197 -1.48 5.73 -14.28
C ILE A 197 -0.61 6.97 -14.21
N HIS A 198 0.43 6.99 -15.03
CA HIS A 198 1.50 7.99 -14.99
C HIS A 198 0.99 9.42 -15.22
N SER A 199 -0.02 9.60 -16.08
CA SER A 199 -0.65 10.89 -16.38
C SER A 199 -1.43 11.49 -15.19
N GLN A 200 -1.68 10.71 -14.14
CA GLN A 200 -2.54 11.07 -13.02
C GLN A 200 -1.78 11.28 -11.70
N HIS A 201 -0.47 11.55 -11.78
CA HIS A 201 0.30 11.90 -10.60
C HIS A 201 -0.35 13.04 -9.80
N GLY A 202 -0.50 12.86 -8.49
CA GLY A 202 -1.08 13.87 -7.60
C GLY A 202 -1.77 13.28 -6.38
N THR A 203 -2.45 14.16 -5.64
CA THR A 203 -3.23 13.79 -4.44
C THR A 203 -4.64 14.33 -4.53
N LEU A 204 -5.60 13.58 -3.96
CA LEU A 204 -7.01 13.95 -3.86
C LEU A 204 -7.52 13.53 -2.48
N THR A 205 -8.29 14.37 -1.80
CA THR A 205 -8.99 13.99 -0.57
C THR A 205 -10.48 13.86 -0.85
N GLN A 206 -11.04 12.70 -0.55
CA GLN A 206 -12.46 12.43 -0.68
C GLN A 206 -12.92 11.58 0.51
N ASP A 207 -14.06 11.92 1.12
CA ASP A 207 -14.68 11.19 2.23
C ASP A 207 -13.70 10.84 3.39
N ASN A 208 -12.82 11.77 3.74
CA ASN A 208 -11.74 11.65 4.74
C ASN A 208 -10.62 10.66 4.38
N THR A 209 -10.58 10.13 3.17
CA THR A 209 -9.45 9.35 2.64
C THR A 209 -8.59 10.26 1.77
N ILE A 210 -7.28 10.24 2.01
CA ILE A 210 -6.29 10.86 1.13
C ILE A 210 -5.88 9.82 0.09
N PHE A 211 -6.18 10.08 -1.17
CA PHE A 211 -5.72 9.29 -2.32
C PHE A 211 -4.44 9.90 -2.86
N SER A 212 -3.46 9.08 -3.16
CA SER A 212 -2.16 9.50 -3.68
C SER A 212 -1.73 8.60 -4.83
N ASN A 213 -1.66 9.15 -6.03
CA ASN A 213 -0.94 8.57 -7.14
C ASN A 213 0.46 9.20 -7.17
N ALA A 214 1.51 8.41 -6.91
CA ALA A 214 2.88 8.88 -6.81
C ALA A 214 3.78 8.39 -7.95
N ALA A 215 3.21 8.17 -9.14
CA ALA A 215 3.99 7.83 -10.32
C ALA A 215 5.06 8.90 -10.59
N ILE A 216 6.34 8.53 -10.43
CA ILE A 216 7.47 9.44 -10.60
C ILE A 216 7.73 9.73 -12.08
N MET A 217 7.43 8.77 -12.94
CA MET A 217 7.58 8.93 -14.39
C MET A 217 6.31 9.44 -15.03
N ASN A 218 6.47 10.17 -16.14
CA ASN A 218 5.39 10.52 -17.04
C ASN A 218 5.10 9.38 -18.04
N GLU A 219 4.13 9.58 -18.92
CA GLU A 219 3.74 8.63 -19.97
C GLU A 219 4.85 8.30 -20.99
N SER A 220 5.86 9.17 -21.10
CA SER A 220 7.05 8.96 -21.94
C SER A 220 8.19 8.27 -21.19
N TYR A 221 7.96 7.84 -19.95
CA TYR A 221 8.99 7.28 -19.05
C TYR A 221 10.12 8.26 -18.72
N ASP A 222 9.83 9.56 -18.75
CA ASP A 222 10.76 10.57 -18.24
C ASP A 222 10.52 10.76 -16.74
N LEU A 223 11.62 10.92 -15.99
CA LEU A 223 11.60 11.21 -14.56
C LEU A 223 11.20 12.67 -14.35
N LEU A 224 9.91 12.93 -14.16
CA LEU A 224 9.36 14.31 -14.15
C LEU A 224 8.75 14.70 -12.80
N ASN A 225 8.08 13.78 -12.13
CA ASN A 225 7.31 14.09 -10.94
C ASN A 225 8.15 13.97 -9.67
N SER A 226 7.76 14.69 -8.63
CA SER A 226 8.34 14.57 -7.30
C SER A 226 7.55 13.60 -6.45
N PRO A 227 8.18 12.95 -5.44
CA PRO A 227 7.44 12.14 -4.47
C PRO A 227 6.33 12.93 -3.79
N ASN A 228 5.23 12.25 -3.45
CA ASN A 228 4.17 12.84 -2.65
C ASN A 228 4.49 12.74 -1.15
N ILE A 229 4.14 13.77 -0.39
CA ILE A 229 4.17 13.76 1.08
C ILE A 229 2.75 13.67 1.58
N ILE A 230 2.49 12.65 2.39
CA ILE A 230 1.18 12.39 3.00
C ILE A 230 1.32 12.48 4.52
N GLU A 231 0.48 13.26 5.14
CA GLU A 231 0.42 13.41 6.60
C GLU A 231 -0.90 12.83 7.12
N ILE A 232 -0.80 11.89 8.03
CA ILE A 232 -1.96 11.17 8.57
C ILE A 232 -1.93 11.14 10.09
#